data_329d079c3f0714a6ebc54fbaa34e2a4b
#
_entry.id   329d079c3f0714a6ebc54fbaa34e2a4b
#
_cell.length_a   1.000
_cell.length_b   1.000
_cell.length_c   1.000
_cell.angle_alpha   90.00
_cell.angle_beta   90.00
_cell.angle_gamma   90.00
#
_symmetry.space_group_name_H-M   'P 1'
#
loop_
_entity.id
_entity.type
_entity.pdbx_description
1 polymer ?
#
loop_
_entity_poly.entity_id
_entity_poly.type
_entity_poly.pdbx_seq_one_letter_code
_entity_poly.pdbx_strand_id
1 'polypeptide(L)'
;MKKTRKITFLSFLLVFLAALFSLTSRNASADTSPTVTGNLADAITSLSISNNEGGKLDWDLAQWATFRINATFDLSDKDVKAGDKTILTVPDALIITSTSFEIRDVNTKEVIAHATVDANNKTLTLEYTDYVEKHSDTNGKFFFYARVDFKKHPQAGEISIDLTVNKETKVAGKIKFKGIGDGNPTLFTKTSWVNNTDYKTVSYNISINRTKQNLKEVTIEDQLQYHNASYVKDSFRIYKGKFNYVNGEWQFTDRTDVTSQHKITFGADGKSFVAELGDISETDQYRISYDVRLNYSPLDGELLKNDAKLKAKGIVQKEVTNASAVQVAGGSGIGYVFTINVHKVDDENKPLAGVKFKLTRLRNNQVIGEYVTDSNGNITVPSLLKDKYTLTEVETLPGYKIETPETDVNIADFAADRTVTKTIVNPKQQTTTTTTTTTTTTTTSTTTTTSTTTTSTTEEATTVTTTTESPSTTTEVPSTVETTENTTTTEEKPELPNTGTSNYNILVLIAGLFLVTSFVVIRKEQN
;
A
#
# COMPACT_ATOMS: atom_id res chain seq x y z
N MET A 1 52.09 -54.79 -21.40
CA MET A 1 51.72 -53.37 -21.47
C MET A 1 50.27 -53.05 -21.85
N LYS A 2 49.40 -53.98 -22.27
CA LYS A 2 48.00 -53.69 -22.63
C LYS A 2 46.98 -53.76 -21.46
N LYS A 3 47.31 -54.41 -20.34
CA LYS A 3 46.41 -54.52 -19.18
C LYS A 3 46.44 -53.28 -18.24
N THR A 4 47.54 -52.61 -18.12
CA THR A 4 47.69 -51.39 -17.27
C THR A 4 46.98 -50.17 -17.85
N ARG A 5 46.90 -50.05 -19.21
CA ARG A 5 46.16 -48.93 -19.85
C ARG A 5 44.66 -49.02 -19.69
N LYS A 6 44.10 -50.24 -19.57
CA LYS A 6 42.64 -50.42 -19.36
C LYS A 6 42.23 -50.11 -17.93
N ILE A 7 43.08 -50.38 -16.94
CA ILE A 7 42.80 -50.07 -15.53
C ILE A 7 42.88 -48.55 -15.28
N THR A 8 43.83 -47.85 -15.92
CA THR A 8 43.98 -46.41 -15.80
C THR A 8 42.81 -45.67 -16.46
N PHE A 9 42.30 -46.18 -17.60
CA PHE A 9 41.12 -45.58 -18.28
C PHE A 9 39.84 -45.81 -17.49
N LEU A 10 39.66 -46.96 -16.87
CA LEU A 10 38.51 -47.28 -16.03
C LEU A 10 38.51 -46.44 -14.73
N SER A 11 39.67 -46.20 -14.15
CA SER A 11 39.82 -45.30 -12.97
C SER A 11 39.55 -43.84 -13.32
N PHE A 12 39.98 -43.37 -14.50
CA PHE A 12 39.66 -42.01 -14.97
C PHE A 12 38.17 -41.86 -15.32
N LEU A 13 37.54 -42.90 -15.89
CA LEU A 13 36.12 -42.91 -16.19
C LEU A 13 35.27 -42.89 -14.90
N LEU A 14 35.70 -43.62 -13.84
CA LEU A 14 35.02 -43.64 -12.55
C LEU A 14 35.17 -42.30 -11.81
N VAL A 15 36.34 -41.67 -11.87
CA VAL A 15 36.55 -40.32 -11.30
C VAL A 15 35.76 -39.25 -12.05
N PHE A 16 35.68 -39.38 -13.39
CA PHE A 16 34.88 -38.48 -14.23
C PHE A 16 33.38 -38.65 -13.99
N LEU A 17 32.89 -39.89 -13.85
CA LEU A 17 31.51 -40.17 -13.45
C LEU A 17 31.20 -39.69 -12.00
N ALA A 18 32.11 -39.84 -11.08
CA ALA A 18 31.97 -39.30 -9.71
C ALA A 18 31.97 -37.76 -9.69
N ALA A 19 32.80 -37.15 -10.55
CA ALA A 19 32.81 -35.66 -10.73
C ALA A 19 31.53 -35.16 -11.41
N LEU A 20 31.00 -35.90 -12.40
CA LEU A 20 29.69 -35.59 -12.99
C LEU A 20 28.54 -35.77 -11.99
N PHE A 21 28.58 -36.81 -11.16
CA PHE A 21 27.59 -37.01 -10.09
C PHE A 21 27.66 -35.94 -8.99
N SER A 22 28.88 -35.45 -8.66
CA SER A 22 29.04 -34.34 -7.72
C SER A 22 28.70 -32.98 -8.33
N LEU A 23 28.68 -32.82 -9.67
CA LEU A 23 28.20 -31.64 -10.37
C LEU A 23 26.67 -31.63 -10.55
N THR A 24 26.05 -32.82 -10.64
CA THR A 24 24.57 -32.94 -10.70
C THR A 24 23.91 -32.96 -9.31
N SER A 25 24.67 -33.20 -8.23
CA SER A 25 24.17 -33.13 -6.86
C SER A 25 24.37 -31.74 -6.18
N ARG A 26 24.92 -30.76 -6.91
CA ARG A 26 24.87 -29.37 -6.48
C ARG A 26 23.73 -28.70 -7.22
N ASN A 27 22.76 -28.28 -6.42
CA ASN A 27 21.54 -27.56 -6.77
C ASN A 27 20.30 -28.41 -7.09
N ALA A 28 19.99 -29.38 -6.21
CA ALA A 28 18.66 -29.35 -5.67
C ALA A 28 18.68 -28.36 -4.48
N SER A 29 18.87 -27.07 -4.74
CA SER A 29 18.12 -26.09 -3.99
C SER A 29 16.69 -26.53 -4.19
N ALA A 30 16.10 -27.16 -3.18
CA ALA A 30 14.67 -27.14 -3.06
C ALA A 30 14.34 -25.66 -3.27
N ASP A 31 13.69 -25.38 -4.38
CA ASP A 31 12.91 -24.18 -4.55
C ASP A 31 11.86 -24.29 -3.44
N THR A 32 12.25 -23.83 -2.25
CA THR A 32 11.31 -23.54 -1.20
C THR A 32 10.61 -22.30 -1.71
N SER A 33 9.66 -22.52 -2.63
CA SER A 33 8.56 -21.58 -2.82
C SER A 33 8.15 -21.19 -1.41
N PRO A 34 8.18 -19.90 -1.07
CA PRO A 34 7.85 -19.47 0.28
C PRO A 34 6.52 -20.13 0.64
N THR A 35 6.54 -20.91 1.72
CA THR A 35 5.34 -21.60 2.19
C THR A 35 4.42 -20.48 2.62
N VAL A 36 3.44 -20.15 1.79
CA VAL A 36 2.38 -19.20 2.14
C VAL A 36 1.61 -19.87 3.27
N THR A 37 1.85 -19.45 4.49
CA THR A 37 1.09 -19.89 5.64
C THR A 37 -0.28 -19.24 5.55
N GLY A 38 -1.31 -20.05 5.37
CA GLY A 38 -2.69 -19.60 5.18
C GLY A 38 -3.06 -19.31 3.71
N ASN A 39 -4.35 -19.35 3.41
CA ASN A 39 -4.89 -18.93 2.11
C ASN A 39 -5.12 -17.42 2.15
N LEU A 40 -4.16 -16.63 1.66
CA LEU A 40 -4.26 -15.17 1.56
C LEU A 40 -4.63 -14.68 0.14
N ALA A 41 -5.08 -15.56 -0.74
CA ALA A 41 -5.55 -15.16 -2.07
C ALA A 41 -6.78 -14.24 -1.98
N ASP A 42 -7.65 -14.50 -1.01
CA ASP A 42 -8.84 -13.70 -0.71
C ASP A 42 -8.53 -12.40 0.06
N ALA A 43 -7.27 -12.21 0.52
CA ALA A 43 -6.84 -10.93 1.08
C ALA A 43 -6.94 -9.80 0.04
N ILE A 44 -6.74 -10.09 -1.25
CA ILE A 44 -6.95 -9.11 -2.32
C ILE A 44 -8.43 -9.07 -2.70
N THR A 45 -9.11 -8.01 -2.30
CA THR A 45 -10.55 -7.84 -2.45
C THR A 45 -10.96 -7.23 -3.78
N SER A 46 -10.10 -6.42 -4.40
CA SER A 46 -10.33 -5.90 -5.75
C SER A 46 -9.03 -5.69 -6.50
N LEU A 47 -9.12 -5.78 -7.84
CA LEU A 47 -8.08 -5.39 -8.77
C LEU A 47 -8.70 -4.49 -9.84
N SER A 48 -7.96 -3.51 -10.31
CA SER A 48 -8.36 -2.65 -11.43
C SER A 48 -7.15 -2.07 -12.13
N ILE A 49 -7.35 -1.54 -13.33
CA ILE A 49 -6.35 -0.80 -14.08
C ILE A 49 -6.72 0.67 -14.17
N SER A 50 -5.73 1.53 -14.25
CA SER A 50 -5.91 2.96 -14.45
C SER A 50 -4.77 3.58 -15.25
N ASN A 51 -4.93 4.81 -15.67
CA ASN A 51 -3.85 5.61 -16.23
C ASN A 51 -2.81 5.96 -15.15
N ASN A 52 -1.76 6.69 -15.53
CA ASN A 52 -0.66 7.02 -14.63
C ASN A 52 -1.07 7.97 -13.48
N GLU A 53 -2.20 8.66 -13.58
CA GLU A 53 -2.74 9.52 -12.52
C GLU A 53 -3.81 8.83 -11.66
N GLY A 54 -4.15 7.57 -11.95
CA GLY A 54 -5.20 6.82 -11.26
C GLY A 54 -6.59 6.99 -11.85
N GLY A 55 -6.75 7.74 -12.95
CA GLY A 55 -7.99 7.91 -13.68
C GLY A 55 -8.26 6.77 -14.68
N LYS A 56 -9.35 6.92 -15.44
CA LYS A 56 -9.72 5.94 -16.47
C LYS A 56 -8.64 5.84 -17.56
N LEU A 57 -8.32 4.62 -17.96
CA LEU A 57 -7.48 4.32 -19.12
C LEU A 57 -8.39 4.08 -20.34
N ASP A 58 -8.62 5.10 -21.16
CA ASP A 58 -9.56 5.07 -22.30
C ASP A 58 -8.87 5.29 -23.66
N TRP A 59 -7.54 5.15 -23.71
CA TRP A 59 -6.77 5.22 -24.95
C TRP A 59 -5.88 3.98 -25.14
N ASP A 60 -5.47 3.74 -26.36
CA ASP A 60 -4.57 2.65 -26.70
C ASP A 60 -3.13 2.99 -26.26
N LEU A 61 -2.50 2.05 -25.54
CA LEU A 61 -1.13 2.19 -25.05
C LEU A 61 -0.12 2.10 -26.18
N ALA A 62 0.79 3.07 -26.25
CA ALA A 62 1.95 3.02 -27.12
C ALA A 62 3.00 2.04 -26.57
N GLN A 63 4.00 1.68 -27.38
CA GLN A 63 5.02 0.68 -27.11
C GLN A 63 5.69 0.79 -25.73
N TRP A 64 5.97 1.99 -25.24
CA TRP A 64 6.62 2.23 -23.96
C TRP A 64 5.69 2.78 -22.88
N ALA A 65 4.40 2.93 -23.21
CA ALA A 65 3.44 3.48 -22.28
C ALA A 65 3.22 2.53 -21.10
N THR A 66 3.12 3.12 -19.93
CA THR A 66 2.84 2.45 -18.67
C THR A 66 1.40 2.71 -18.24
N PHE A 67 0.91 1.89 -17.34
CA PHE A 67 -0.38 2.05 -16.67
C PHE A 67 -0.27 1.51 -15.25
N ARG A 68 -1.22 1.87 -14.37
CA ARG A 68 -1.30 1.35 -13.02
C ARG A 68 -2.14 0.09 -12.96
N ILE A 69 -1.69 -0.85 -12.13
CA ILE A 69 -2.49 -1.93 -11.58
C ILE A 69 -2.76 -1.55 -10.14
N ASN A 70 -4.04 -1.37 -9.79
CA ASN A 70 -4.48 -1.00 -8.45
C ASN A 70 -5.07 -2.23 -7.77
N ALA A 71 -4.83 -2.34 -6.47
CA ALA A 71 -5.35 -3.40 -5.64
C ALA A 71 -5.87 -2.85 -4.31
N THR A 72 -6.92 -3.46 -3.79
CA THR A 72 -7.33 -3.32 -2.39
C THR A 72 -7.11 -4.62 -1.67
N PHE A 73 -6.78 -4.55 -0.40
CA PHE A 73 -6.64 -5.72 0.47
C PHE A 73 -7.42 -5.55 1.75
N ASP A 74 -7.87 -6.68 2.32
CA ASP A 74 -8.54 -6.75 3.61
C ASP A 74 -8.10 -8.01 4.35
N LEU A 75 -7.57 -7.82 5.55
CA LEU A 75 -7.10 -8.87 6.44
C LEU A 75 -8.07 -9.11 7.61
N SER A 76 -9.24 -8.46 7.60
CA SER A 76 -10.28 -8.67 8.60
C SER A 76 -10.63 -10.14 8.68
N ASP A 77 -10.81 -10.65 9.90
CA ASP A 77 -11.15 -12.05 10.21
C ASP A 77 -10.13 -13.11 9.69
N LYS A 78 -8.94 -12.68 9.26
CA LYS A 78 -7.85 -13.56 8.84
C LYS A 78 -6.78 -13.66 9.94
N ASP A 79 -6.24 -14.86 10.13
CA ASP A 79 -5.14 -15.10 11.09
C ASP A 79 -3.79 -14.90 10.38
N VAL A 80 -3.47 -13.64 10.09
CA VAL A 80 -2.23 -13.24 9.41
C VAL A 80 -1.13 -12.99 10.44
N LYS A 81 0.07 -13.51 10.15
CA LYS A 81 1.26 -13.37 10.98
C LYS A 81 2.33 -12.55 10.30
N ALA A 82 3.27 -12.05 11.08
CA ALA A 82 4.50 -11.47 10.55
C ALA A 82 5.23 -12.48 9.66
N GLY A 83 5.61 -12.05 8.45
CA GLY A 83 6.25 -12.89 7.44
C GLY A 83 5.30 -13.65 6.52
N ASP A 84 3.99 -13.65 6.76
CA ASP A 84 3.01 -14.18 5.81
C ASP A 84 3.00 -13.35 4.52
N LYS A 85 2.65 -14.00 3.40
CA LYS A 85 2.83 -13.40 2.07
C LYS A 85 1.59 -13.51 1.21
N THR A 86 1.32 -12.42 0.51
CA THR A 86 0.41 -12.38 -0.65
C THR A 86 1.23 -12.13 -1.91
N ILE A 87 1.21 -13.05 -2.86
CA ILE A 87 2.02 -12.98 -4.09
C ILE A 87 1.10 -12.72 -5.27
N LEU A 88 1.35 -11.62 -5.97
CA LEU A 88 0.66 -11.26 -7.21
C LEU A 88 1.63 -11.50 -8.37
N THR A 89 1.21 -12.31 -9.35
CA THR A 89 1.98 -12.54 -10.58
C THR A 89 1.24 -11.90 -11.75
N VAL A 90 1.91 -11.04 -12.50
CA VAL A 90 1.34 -10.43 -13.71
C VAL A 90 1.48 -11.39 -14.90
N PRO A 91 0.56 -11.30 -15.88
CA PRO A 91 0.62 -12.17 -17.07
C PRO A 91 1.88 -11.94 -17.89
N ASP A 92 2.24 -12.93 -18.69
CA ASP A 92 3.45 -12.93 -19.54
C ASP A 92 3.52 -11.75 -20.51
N ALA A 93 2.34 -11.22 -20.88
CA ALA A 93 2.22 -10.04 -21.72
C ALA A 93 2.75 -8.74 -21.08
N LEU A 94 3.04 -8.75 -19.77
CA LEU A 94 3.42 -7.55 -19.03
C LEU A 94 4.83 -7.62 -18.46
N ILE A 95 5.37 -6.43 -18.18
CA ILE A 95 6.56 -6.20 -17.37
C ILE A 95 6.18 -5.25 -16.25
N ILE A 96 6.52 -5.58 -15.00
CA ILE A 96 6.41 -4.65 -13.87
C ILE A 96 7.54 -3.62 -14.00
N THR A 97 7.20 -2.33 -13.97
CA THR A 97 8.17 -1.23 -14.10
C THR A 97 8.48 -0.53 -12.79
N SER A 98 7.71 -0.81 -11.75
CA SER A 98 7.93 -0.29 -10.40
C SER A 98 9.10 -0.98 -9.70
N THR A 99 9.70 -0.27 -8.74
CA THR A 99 10.57 -0.84 -7.71
C THR A 99 9.75 -1.28 -6.51
N SER A 100 10.40 -1.96 -5.56
CA SER A 100 9.81 -2.34 -4.28
C SER A 100 9.42 -1.08 -3.47
N PHE A 101 8.36 -1.20 -2.65
CA PHE A 101 7.81 -0.11 -1.86
C PHE A 101 7.24 -0.63 -0.53
N GLU A 102 6.77 0.25 0.32
CA GLU A 102 6.13 -0.12 1.57
C GLU A 102 4.66 0.31 1.59
N ILE A 103 3.84 -0.49 2.23
CA ILE A 103 2.46 -0.15 2.58
C ILE A 103 2.47 0.29 4.04
N ARG A 104 2.08 1.54 4.30
CA ARG A 104 2.14 2.13 5.62
C ARG A 104 0.76 2.50 6.15
N ASP A 105 0.60 2.40 7.47
CA ASP A 105 -0.58 2.92 8.16
C ASP A 105 -0.68 4.44 7.97
N VAL A 106 -1.89 4.91 7.64
CA VAL A 106 -2.15 6.33 7.33
C VAL A 106 -1.98 7.23 8.56
N ASN A 107 -2.16 6.70 9.77
CA ASN A 107 -2.09 7.45 11.03
C ASN A 107 -0.73 7.31 11.70
N THR A 108 -0.29 6.06 11.98
CA THR A 108 0.93 5.78 12.74
C THR A 108 2.19 5.82 11.88
N LYS A 109 2.08 5.69 10.55
CA LYS A 109 3.18 5.55 9.59
C LYS A 109 3.98 4.25 9.75
N GLU A 110 3.55 3.34 10.62
CA GLU A 110 4.13 2.01 10.74
C GLU A 110 3.98 1.22 9.45
N VAL A 111 4.93 0.35 9.17
CA VAL A 111 4.89 -0.49 7.97
C VAL A 111 3.93 -1.66 8.19
N ILE A 112 2.90 -1.75 7.37
CA ILE A 112 1.95 -2.88 7.36
C ILE A 112 2.53 -4.06 6.57
N ALA A 113 3.12 -3.76 5.41
CA ALA A 113 3.73 -4.77 4.55
C ALA A 113 4.86 -4.18 3.70
N HIS A 114 5.87 -5.01 3.42
CA HIS A 114 6.88 -4.74 2.42
C HIS A 114 6.42 -5.34 1.08
N ALA A 115 6.30 -4.49 0.06
CA ALA A 115 5.97 -4.89 -1.30
C ALA A 115 7.24 -5.05 -2.12
N THR A 116 7.68 -6.29 -2.34
CA THR A 116 8.91 -6.61 -3.08
C THR A 116 8.58 -6.98 -4.51
N VAL A 117 9.22 -6.30 -5.47
CA VAL A 117 9.09 -6.57 -6.90
C VAL A 117 10.23 -7.48 -7.36
N ASP A 118 9.89 -8.61 -7.98
CA ASP A 118 10.80 -9.43 -8.78
C ASP A 118 10.40 -9.32 -10.26
N ALA A 119 11.14 -8.49 -11.00
CA ALA A 119 10.86 -8.25 -12.41
C ALA A 119 11.11 -9.49 -13.29
N ASN A 120 12.04 -10.38 -12.91
CA ASN A 120 12.35 -11.59 -13.66
C ASN A 120 11.23 -12.62 -13.58
N ASN A 121 10.68 -12.82 -12.39
CA ASN A 121 9.56 -13.71 -12.11
C ASN A 121 8.19 -13.03 -12.29
N LYS A 122 8.18 -11.73 -12.65
CA LYS A 122 6.97 -10.94 -12.86
C LYS A 122 6.03 -10.94 -11.66
N THR A 123 6.61 -10.91 -10.44
CA THR A 123 5.87 -10.98 -9.19
C THR A 123 6.00 -9.70 -8.36
N LEU A 124 4.92 -9.40 -7.64
CA LEU A 124 4.88 -8.48 -6.52
C LEU A 124 4.51 -9.29 -5.27
N THR A 125 5.39 -9.34 -4.29
CA THR A 125 5.16 -10.04 -3.02
C THR A 125 4.91 -9.03 -1.92
N LEU A 126 3.73 -9.09 -1.29
CA LEU A 126 3.46 -8.41 -0.03
C LEU A 126 3.90 -9.33 1.10
N GLU A 127 4.86 -8.92 1.91
CA GLU A 127 5.27 -9.58 3.14
C GLU A 127 4.80 -8.75 4.32
N TYR A 128 3.86 -9.29 5.11
CA TYR A 128 3.26 -8.57 6.22
C TYR A 128 4.22 -8.50 7.40
N THR A 129 4.21 -7.36 8.09
CA THR A 129 5.04 -7.13 9.29
C THR A 129 4.29 -7.56 10.56
N ASP A 130 4.92 -7.40 11.71
CA ASP A 130 4.30 -7.62 13.01
C ASP A 130 3.15 -6.63 13.33
N TYR A 131 2.94 -5.63 12.47
CA TYR A 131 1.80 -4.73 12.53
C TYR A 131 0.46 -5.49 12.55
N VAL A 132 0.33 -6.55 11.72
CA VAL A 132 -0.91 -7.34 11.60
C VAL A 132 -1.19 -8.20 12.84
N GLU A 133 -0.18 -8.43 13.69
CA GLU A 133 -0.34 -9.13 14.97
C GLU A 133 -0.74 -8.19 16.12
N LYS A 134 -0.61 -6.88 15.90
CA LYS A 134 -0.93 -5.81 16.88
C LYS A 134 -2.22 -5.08 16.54
N HIS A 135 -2.71 -5.22 15.32
CA HIS A 135 -3.90 -4.51 14.81
C HIS A 135 -4.86 -5.48 14.15
N SER A 136 -6.14 -5.31 14.42
CA SER A 136 -7.23 -6.06 13.78
C SER A 136 -7.87 -5.25 12.65
N ASP A 137 -8.69 -5.94 11.84
CA ASP A 137 -9.43 -5.33 10.73
C ASP A 137 -8.53 -4.48 9.81
N THR A 138 -7.27 -4.95 9.64
CA THR A 138 -6.29 -4.27 8.80
C THR A 138 -6.69 -4.37 7.34
N ASN A 139 -6.85 -3.22 6.70
CA ASN A 139 -7.22 -3.13 5.29
C ASN A 139 -6.49 -1.95 4.62
N GLY A 140 -6.52 -1.92 3.28
CA GLY A 140 -5.84 -0.86 2.57
C GLY A 140 -5.86 -1.01 1.06
N LYS A 141 -5.04 -0.20 0.42
CA LYS A 141 -4.88 -0.15 -1.03
C LYS A 141 -3.43 0.07 -1.41
N PHE A 142 -3.07 -0.40 -2.59
CA PHE A 142 -1.76 -0.15 -3.20
C PHE A 142 -1.88 -0.13 -4.72
N PHE A 143 -0.87 0.39 -5.38
CA PHE A 143 -0.76 0.32 -6.83
C PHE A 143 0.71 0.18 -7.24
N PHE A 144 0.90 -0.34 -8.44
CA PHE A 144 2.20 -0.45 -9.09
C PHE A 144 2.05 -0.25 -10.59
N TYR A 145 3.16 0.02 -11.26
CA TYR A 145 3.19 0.29 -12.69
C TYR A 145 3.60 -0.94 -13.49
N ALA A 146 2.96 -1.10 -14.63
CA ALA A 146 3.29 -2.11 -15.61
C ALA A 146 3.24 -1.54 -17.02
N ARG A 147 3.88 -2.20 -17.96
CA ARG A 147 3.78 -1.96 -19.40
C ARG A 147 3.70 -3.27 -20.17
N VAL A 148 3.33 -3.20 -21.44
CA VAL A 148 3.34 -4.36 -22.31
C VAL A 148 4.78 -4.83 -22.57
N ASP A 149 5.03 -6.12 -22.48
CA ASP A 149 6.24 -6.77 -22.96
C ASP A 149 6.17 -6.90 -24.48
N PHE A 150 6.43 -5.83 -25.19
CA PHE A 150 6.31 -5.78 -26.66
C PHE A 150 7.32 -6.70 -27.38
N LYS A 151 8.32 -7.22 -26.68
CA LYS A 151 9.22 -8.24 -27.24
C LYS A 151 8.52 -9.59 -27.35
N LYS A 152 7.61 -9.90 -26.43
CA LYS A 152 6.76 -11.09 -26.44
C LYS A 152 5.44 -10.85 -27.18
N HIS A 153 4.89 -9.64 -27.08
CA HIS A 153 3.61 -9.23 -27.67
C HIS A 153 3.78 -8.00 -28.57
N PRO A 154 4.40 -8.15 -29.76
CA PRO A 154 4.68 -7.01 -30.65
C PRO A 154 3.45 -6.49 -31.39
N GLN A 155 2.39 -7.29 -31.48
CA GLN A 155 1.20 -6.96 -32.28
C GLN A 155 0.25 -6.02 -31.54
N ALA A 156 -0.44 -5.17 -32.32
CA ALA A 156 -1.55 -4.38 -31.79
C ALA A 156 -2.73 -5.30 -31.42
N GLY A 157 -3.43 -4.95 -30.35
CA GLY A 157 -4.60 -5.71 -29.90
C GLY A 157 -5.00 -5.47 -28.46
N GLU A 158 -6.06 -6.16 -28.06
CA GLU A 158 -6.52 -6.17 -26.67
C GLU A 158 -5.74 -7.23 -25.87
N ILE A 159 -5.34 -6.88 -24.65
CA ILE A 159 -4.63 -7.75 -23.72
C ILE A 159 -5.43 -7.79 -22.41
N SER A 160 -5.83 -8.97 -21.98
CA SER A 160 -6.43 -9.20 -20.66
C SER A 160 -5.37 -9.09 -19.56
N ILE A 161 -5.72 -8.43 -18.46
CA ILE A 161 -4.86 -8.25 -17.29
C ILE A 161 -5.39 -9.15 -16.18
N ASP A 162 -5.00 -10.42 -16.26
CA ASP A 162 -5.37 -11.46 -15.32
C ASP A 162 -4.19 -11.74 -14.39
N LEU A 163 -4.28 -11.32 -13.14
CA LEU A 163 -3.25 -11.56 -12.14
C LEU A 163 -3.47 -12.89 -11.44
N THR A 164 -2.41 -13.64 -11.21
CA THR A 164 -2.45 -14.79 -10.30
C THR A 164 -2.11 -14.30 -8.89
N VAL A 165 -3.05 -14.46 -7.95
CA VAL A 165 -2.88 -14.13 -6.54
C VAL A 165 -2.84 -15.43 -5.73
N ASN A 166 -1.69 -15.79 -5.17
CA ASN A 166 -1.50 -17.05 -4.42
C ASN A 166 -2.15 -18.27 -5.09
N LYS A 167 -1.96 -18.43 -6.41
CA LYS A 167 -2.51 -19.50 -7.30
C LYS A 167 -3.96 -19.30 -7.76
N GLU A 168 -4.66 -18.26 -7.33
CA GLU A 168 -5.99 -17.91 -7.84
C GLU A 168 -5.88 -16.81 -8.91
N THR A 169 -6.62 -16.95 -10.00
CA THR A 169 -6.65 -15.92 -11.05
C THR A 169 -7.72 -14.88 -10.76
N LYS A 170 -7.32 -13.60 -10.74
CA LYS A 170 -8.20 -12.45 -10.56
C LYS A 170 -8.04 -11.48 -11.71
N VAL A 171 -9.15 -11.06 -12.30
CA VAL A 171 -9.18 -10.16 -13.46
C VAL A 171 -9.09 -8.70 -12.97
N ALA A 172 -8.10 -7.94 -13.47
CA ALA A 172 -7.98 -6.50 -13.21
C ALA A 172 -8.62 -5.65 -14.32
N GLY A 173 -8.76 -6.19 -15.53
CA GLY A 173 -9.34 -5.49 -16.65
C GLY A 173 -8.70 -5.85 -17.98
N LYS A 174 -8.83 -4.96 -18.97
CA LYS A 174 -8.25 -5.12 -20.31
C LYS A 174 -7.61 -3.81 -20.74
N ILE A 175 -6.50 -3.92 -21.47
CA ILE A 175 -5.83 -2.79 -22.11
C ILE A 175 -5.86 -3.00 -23.62
N LYS A 176 -5.75 -1.89 -24.37
CA LYS A 176 -5.50 -1.94 -25.80
C LYS A 176 -4.08 -1.47 -26.07
N PHE A 177 -3.35 -2.25 -26.86
CA PHE A 177 -1.98 -1.97 -27.23
C PHE A 177 -1.87 -1.63 -28.72
N LYS A 178 -1.14 -0.57 -29.04
CA LYS A 178 -0.95 -0.10 -30.43
C LYS A 178 0.02 -0.96 -31.24
N GLY A 179 0.69 -1.92 -30.60
CA GLY A 179 1.80 -2.66 -31.21
C GLY A 179 3.10 -1.87 -31.20
N ILE A 180 4.14 -2.47 -31.78
CA ILE A 180 5.42 -1.81 -32.02
C ILE A 180 5.32 -0.81 -33.16
N GLY A 181 6.11 0.27 -33.09
CA GLY A 181 6.14 1.29 -34.15
C GLY A 181 6.67 0.77 -35.48
N ASP A 182 6.46 1.53 -36.53
CA ASP A 182 6.81 1.19 -37.92
C ASP A 182 8.30 1.39 -38.27
N GLY A 183 9.09 1.96 -37.37
CA GLY A 183 10.51 2.20 -37.60
C GLY A 183 10.82 3.35 -38.59
N ASN A 184 9.85 4.17 -38.93
CA ASN A 184 10.10 5.33 -39.79
C ASN A 184 11.13 6.28 -39.16
N PRO A 185 12.23 6.62 -39.89
CA PRO A 185 13.26 7.47 -39.33
C PRO A 185 12.76 8.92 -39.21
N THR A 186 13.13 9.56 -38.13
CA THR A 186 12.91 10.99 -37.90
C THR A 186 14.25 11.72 -37.80
N LEU A 187 14.26 12.97 -38.28
CA LEU A 187 15.49 13.81 -38.23
C LEU A 187 15.92 14.09 -36.79
N PHE A 188 14.94 14.34 -35.91
CA PHE A 188 15.18 14.83 -34.55
C PHE A 188 14.18 14.24 -33.59
N THR A 189 14.67 13.57 -32.54
CA THR A 189 13.83 13.01 -31.47
C THR A 189 14.50 13.16 -30.12
N LYS A 190 13.68 13.20 -29.06
CA LYS A 190 14.12 13.25 -27.67
C LYS A 190 13.39 12.21 -26.86
N THR A 191 14.10 11.51 -26.02
CA THR A 191 13.54 10.51 -25.09
C THR A 191 14.12 10.74 -23.70
N SER A 192 13.37 10.36 -22.66
CA SER A 192 13.83 10.44 -21.29
C SER A 192 13.27 9.32 -20.44
N TRP A 193 13.87 9.09 -19.30
CA TRP A 193 13.38 8.21 -18.25
C TRP A 193 13.84 8.73 -16.90
N VAL A 194 12.99 8.58 -15.90
CA VAL A 194 13.30 8.86 -14.51
C VAL A 194 13.99 7.63 -13.91
N ASN A 195 15.09 7.85 -13.19
CA ASN A 195 15.74 6.78 -12.45
C ASN A 195 14.81 6.28 -11.33
N ASN A 196 14.41 5.03 -11.39
CA ASN A 196 13.45 4.43 -10.44
C ASN A 196 14.07 4.00 -9.10
N THR A 197 15.37 4.19 -8.91
CA THR A 197 16.05 3.93 -7.64
C THR A 197 15.98 5.14 -6.70
N ASP A 198 16.22 6.34 -7.24
CA ASP A 198 16.26 7.58 -6.46
C ASP A 198 15.16 8.59 -6.82
N TYR A 199 14.48 8.39 -7.96
CA TYR A 199 13.47 9.26 -8.55
C TYR A 199 13.94 10.73 -8.76
N LYS A 200 15.22 11.03 -8.53
CA LYS A 200 15.80 12.37 -8.58
C LYS A 200 16.70 12.60 -9.77
N THR A 201 17.03 11.54 -10.51
CA THR A 201 17.84 11.63 -11.73
C THR A 201 16.96 11.36 -12.93
N VAL A 202 16.97 12.27 -13.90
CA VAL A 202 16.28 12.12 -15.17
C VAL A 202 17.31 12.06 -16.27
N SER A 203 17.36 10.94 -16.99
CA SER A 203 18.28 10.77 -18.11
C SER A 203 17.60 11.11 -19.43
N TYR A 204 18.30 11.79 -20.30
CA TYR A 204 17.84 12.24 -21.61
C TYR A 204 18.72 11.72 -22.73
N ASN A 205 18.08 11.38 -23.86
CA ASN A 205 18.75 11.14 -25.13
C ASN A 205 18.10 11.98 -26.22
N ILE A 206 18.91 12.76 -26.94
CA ILE A 206 18.53 13.43 -28.17
C ILE A 206 19.18 12.68 -29.33
N SER A 207 18.35 12.21 -30.28
CA SER A 207 18.83 11.49 -31.47
C SER A 207 18.67 12.38 -32.69
N ILE A 208 19.74 12.46 -33.49
CA ILE A 208 19.88 13.41 -34.60
C ILE A 208 20.26 12.66 -35.86
N ASN A 209 19.60 13.04 -36.96
CA ASN A 209 19.88 12.61 -38.33
C ASN A 209 19.65 11.11 -38.62
N ARG A 210 18.60 10.49 -38.06
CA ARG A 210 18.20 9.15 -38.51
C ARG A 210 17.79 9.13 -39.98
N THR A 211 17.35 10.26 -40.51
CA THR A 211 16.94 10.45 -41.93
C THR A 211 18.11 10.57 -42.91
N LYS A 212 19.35 10.61 -42.44
CA LYS A 212 20.57 10.68 -43.26
C LYS A 212 20.56 11.87 -44.22
N GLN A 213 20.43 13.06 -43.68
CA GLN A 213 20.45 14.32 -44.44
C GLN A 213 21.82 15.03 -44.33
N ASN A 214 22.19 15.77 -45.34
CA ASN A 214 23.29 16.75 -45.28
C ASN A 214 22.76 18.05 -44.69
N LEU A 215 23.25 18.46 -43.53
CA LEU A 215 22.81 19.65 -42.83
C LEU A 215 24.02 20.57 -42.53
N LYS A 216 23.77 21.90 -42.56
CA LYS A 216 24.79 22.91 -42.33
C LYS A 216 24.52 23.68 -41.05
N GLU A 217 25.58 24.00 -40.30
CA GLU A 217 25.53 24.88 -39.12
C GLU A 217 24.50 24.34 -38.07
N VAL A 218 24.56 23.04 -37.78
CA VAL A 218 23.58 22.38 -36.87
C VAL A 218 23.86 22.79 -35.43
N THR A 219 22.79 23.26 -34.76
CA THR A 219 22.79 23.53 -33.33
C THR A 219 21.59 22.85 -32.66
N ILE A 220 21.81 22.38 -31.46
CA ILE A 220 20.76 21.79 -30.60
C ILE A 220 20.59 22.70 -29.37
N GLU A 221 19.40 23.25 -29.20
CA GLU A 221 19.02 24.01 -28.01
C GLU A 221 18.12 23.13 -27.13
N ASP A 222 18.26 23.21 -25.80
CA ASP A 222 17.50 22.44 -24.83
C ASP A 222 17.08 23.33 -23.66
N GLN A 223 15.84 23.15 -23.19
CA GLN A 223 15.26 23.98 -22.14
C GLN A 223 14.38 23.17 -21.20
N LEU A 224 14.78 23.05 -19.92
CA LEU A 224 13.98 22.46 -18.86
C LEU A 224 12.76 23.33 -18.55
N GLN A 225 11.56 22.71 -18.50
CA GLN A 225 10.29 23.38 -18.21
C GLN A 225 9.84 23.19 -16.75
N TYR A 226 10.67 22.56 -15.89
CA TYR A 226 10.38 22.32 -14.48
C TYR A 226 11.42 23.00 -13.58
N HIS A 227 11.03 23.22 -12.31
CA HIS A 227 11.80 23.99 -11.34
C HIS A 227 12.68 23.09 -10.48
N ASN A 228 13.58 23.71 -9.69
CA ASN A 228 14.44 23.03 -8.72
C ASN A 228 15.21 21.83 -9.31
N ALA A 229 15.70 21.99 -10.52
CA ALA A 229 16.50 20.99 -11.21
C ALA A 229 17.68 21.65 -11.92
N SER A 230 18.74 20.87 -12.17
CA SER A 230 19.91 21.32 -12.88
C SER A 230 20.52 20.21 -13.73
N TYR A 231 21.15 20.59 -14.83
CA TYR A 231 21.94 19.65 -15.63
C TYR A 231 23.16 19.16 -14.84
N VAL A 232 23.39 17.85 -14.91
CA VAL A 232 24.63 17.24 -14.43
C VAL A 232 25.68 17.40 -15.56
N LYS A 233 26.46 18.50 -15.52
CA LYS A 233 27.35 18.90 -16.63
C LYS A 233 28.32 17.80 -17.01
N ASP A 234 28.85 17.06 -16.05
CA ASP A 234 29.85 16.01 -16.29
C ASP A 234 29.22 14.74 -16.93
N SER A 235 27.89 14.65 -16.99
CA SER A 235 27.17 13.54 -17.63
C SER A 235 27.03 13.71 -19.15
N PHE A 236 27.27 14.92 -19.67
CA PHE A 236 27.07 15.19 -21.09
C PHE A 236 28.03 14.38 -21.97
N ARG A 237 27.44 13.69 -22.94
CA ARG A 237 28.20 12.97 -23.98
C ARG A 237 27.53 13.20 -25.33
N ILE A 238 28.36 13.52 -26.32
CA ILE A 238 27.98 13.56 -27.73
C ILE A 238 28.64 12.38 -28.41
N TYR A 239 27.80 11.46 -28.87
CA TYR A 239 28.24 10.27 -29.58
C TYR A 239 27.94 10.41 -31.07
N LYS A 240 28.91 10.07 -31.91
CA LYS A 240 28.70 9.76 -33.34
C LYS A 240 28.60 8.27 -33.52
N GLY A 241 27.62 7.78 -34.31
CA GLY A 241 27.39 6.37 -34.49
C GLY A 241 26.35 6.06 -35.58
N LYS A 242 25.63 4.92 -35.44
CA LYS A 242 24.62 4.50 -36.41
C LYS A 242 23.32 4.13 -35.72
N PHE A 243 22.21 4.59 -36.28
CA PHE A 243 20.88 4.16 -35.85
C PHE A 243 20.37 3.03 -36.76
N ASN A 244 19.95 1.93 -36.15
CA ASN A 244 19.33 0.79 -36.80
C ASN A 244 18.01 0.46 -36.11
N TYR A 245 16.96 0.23 -36.87
CA TYR A 245 15.69 -0.23 -36.33
C TYR A 245 15.67 -1.75 -36.30
N VAL A 246 15.58 -2.33 -35.08
CA VAL A 246 15.64 -3.79 -34.89
C VAL A 246 14.58 -4.16 -33.85
N ASN A 247 13.69 -5.09 -34.21
CA ASN A 247 12.67 -5.64 -33.31
C ASN A 247 11.83 -4.58 -32.56
N GLY A 248 11.40 -3.54 -33.28
CA GLY A 248 10.59 -2.48 -32.72
C GLY A 248 11.36 -1.35 -32.00
N GLU A 249 12.68 -1.37 -32.01
CA GLU A 249 13.50 -0.41 -31.30
C GLU A 249 14.57 0.23 -32.20
N TRP A 250 14.81 1.53 -32.02
CA TRP A 250 15.95 2.22 -32.59
C TRP A 250 17.19 1.99 -31.73
N GLN A 251 18.07 1.11 -32.16
CA GLN A 251 19.37 0.86 -31.55
C GLN A 251 20.41 1.87 -32.08
N PHE A 252 21.32 2.30 -31.21
CA PHE A 252 22.44 3.17 -31.57
C PHE A 252 23.75 2.43 -31.35
N THR A 253 24.40 2.08 -32.45
CA THR A 253 25.61 1.23 -32.50
C THR A 253 26.82 1.98 -33.06
N ASP A 254 27.98 1.32 -33.11
CA ASP A 254 29.25 1.85 -33.66
C ASP A 254 29.60 3.24 -33.12
N ARG A 255 29.29 3.48 -31.84
CA ARG A 255 29.37 4.79 -31.22
C ARG A 255 30.81 5.18 -30.83
N THR A 256 31.20 6.40 -31.19
CA THR A 256 32.41 7.04 -30.75
C THR A 256 32.06 8.29 -29.95
N ASP A 257 32.71 8.51 -28.81
CA ASP A 257 32.57 9.76 -28.05
C ASP A 257 33.33 10.88 -28.75
N VAL A 258 32.60 11.90 -29.16
CA VAL A 258 33.13 13.09 -29.84
C VAL A 258 32.83 14.37 -29.04
N THR A 259 32.48 14.23 -27.75
CA THR A 259 32.09 15.35 -26.88
C THR A 259 33.09 16.49 -26.91
N SER A 260 34.40 16.20 -26.87
CA SER A 260 35.46 17.20 -26.87
C SER A 260 35.61 17.95 -28.21
N GLN A 261 35.01 17.47 -29.29
CA GLN A 261 35.03 18.10 -30.62
C GLN A 261 33.92 19.14 -30.80
N HIS A 262 32.99 19.23 -29.86
CA HIS A 262 31.83 20.09 -29.96
C HIS A 262 31.74 21.04 -28.75
N LYS A 263 31.25 22.25 -29.00
CA LYS A 263 31.03 23.22 -27.94
C LYS A 263 29.64 23.07 -27.33
N ILE A 264 29.57 22.97 -25.99
CA ILE A 264 28.35 23.00 -25.23
C ILE A 264 28.37 24.24 -24.34
N THR A 265 27.37 25.10 -24.51
CA THR A 265 27.22 26.33 -23.71
C THR A 265 25.96 26.22 -22.87
N PHE A 266 26.11 26.37 -21.54
CA PHE A 266 24.95 26.35 -20.60
C PHE A 266 24.46 27.77 -20.37
N GLY A 267 23.14 27.92 -20.28
CA GLY A 267 22.50 29.17 -19.90
C GLY A 267 22.85 29.58 -18.47
N ALA A 268 22.80 30.87 -18.19
CA ALA A 268 23.07 31.40 -16.85
C ALA A 268 22.05 30.94 -15.79
N ASP A 269 20.86 30.60 -16.22
CA ASP A 269 19.78 30.06 -15.38
C ASP A 269 19.99 28.57 -14.99
N GLY A 270 20.99 27.89 -15.57
CA GLY A 270 21.27 26.46 -15.38
C GLY A 270 20.20 25.54 -15.94
N LYS A 271 19.23 26.07 -16.69
CA LYS A 271 18.07 25.32 -17.22
C LYS A 271 18.08 25.17 -18.73
N SER A 272 19.05 25.69 -19.40
CA SER A 272 19.21 25.59 -20.86
C SER A 272 20.63 25.23 -21.25
N PHE A 273 20.80 24.63 -22.43
CA PHE A 273 22.06 24.50 -23.09
C PHE A 273 21.93 24.64 -24.60
N VAL A 274 23.04 24.97 -25.23
CA VAL A 274 23.24 24.95 -26.69
C VAL A 274 24.41 24.05 -26.99
N ALA A 275 24.24 23.04 -27.85
CA ALA A 275 25.30 22.21 -28.40
C ALA A 275 25.51 22.55 -29.88
N GLU A 276 26.71 22.93 -30.26
CA GLU A 276 27.09 23.27 -31.63
C GLU A 276 27.70 22.03 -32.30
N LEU A 277 26.97 21.42 -33.24
CA LEU A 277 27.44 20.23 -33.98
C LEU A 277 28.15 20.60 -35.29
N GLY A 278 27.90 21.82 -35.81
CA GLY A 278 28.46 22.26 -37.10
C GLY A 278 27.82 21.54 -38.29
N ASP A 279 28.58 21.33 -39.33
CA ASP A 279 28.15 20.64 -40.55
C ASP A 279 28.10 19.13 -40.33
N ILE A 280 26.99 18.52 -40.67
CA ILE A 280 26.82 17.06 -40.61
C ILE A 280 26.43 16.51 -41.98
N SER A 281 27.00 15.38 -42.34
CA SER A 281 26.74 14.71 -43.62
C SER A 281 25.65 13.67 -43.48
N GLU A 282 25.18 13.13 -44.58
CA GLU A 282 24.22 12.03 -44.64
C GLU A 282 24.69 10.75 -43.91
N THR A 283 26.02 10.59 -43.73
CA THR A 283 26.60 9.46 -42.99
C THR A 283 26.71 9.72 -41.50
N ASP A 284 26.52 10.97 -41.08
CA ASP A 284 26.74 11.42 -39.70
C ASP A 284 25.44 11.35 -38.91
N GLN A 285 25.40 10.47 -37.91
CA GLN A 285 24.27 10.33 -36.98
C GLN A 285 24.79 10.54 -35.56
N TYR A 286 24.06 11.33 -34.78
CA TYR A 286 24.51 11.70 -33.44
C TYR A 286 23.47 11.36 -32.37
N ARG A 287 23.99 11.10 -31.15
CA ARG A 287 23.21 11.06 -29.92
C ARG A 287 23.85 11.96 -28.88
N ILE A 288 23.06 12.88 -28.32
CA ILE A 288 23.44 13.64 -27.13
C ILE A 288 22.77 12.97 -25.94
N SER A 289 23.56 12.53 -24.96
CA SER A 289 23.08 11.92 -23.72
C SER A 289 23.48 12.80 -22.55
N TYR A 290 22.57 13.01 -21.59
CA TYR A 290 22.84 13.80 -20.39
C TYR A 290 21.84 13.48 -19.29
N ASP A 291 22.19 13.82 -18.05
CA ASP A 291 21.35 13.69 -16.87
C ASP A 291 20.96 15.07 -16.32
N VAL A 292 19.79 15.10 -15.71
CA VAL A 292 19.29 16.22 -14.92
C VAL A 292 19.04 15.74 -13.50
N ARG A 293 19.46 16.52 -12.51
CA ARG A 293 19.23 16.24 -11.10
C ARG A 293 18.12 17.12 -10.55
N LEU A 294 17.12 16.50 -9.91
CA LEU A 294 16.09 17.16 -9.13
C LEU A 294 16.61 17.43 -7.72
N ASN A 295 16.43 18.64 -7.21
CA ASN A 295 16.82 19.05 -5.85
C ASN A 295 15.70 18.84 -4.81
N TYR A 296 14.68 18.07 -5.15
CA TYR A 296 13.55 17.72 -4.32
C TYR A 296 13.15 16.26 -4.56
N SER A 297 12.23 15.73 -3.77
CA SER A 297 11.61 14.41 -4.00
C SER A 297 10.33 14.62 -4.80
N PRO A 298 10.28 14.19 -6.07
CA PRO A 298 9.11 14.38 -6.90
C PRO A 298 7.95 13.50 -6.43
N LEU A 299 6.74 13.97 -6.73
CA LEU A 299 5.52 13.23 -6.43
C LEU A 299 5.20 12.24 -7.55
N ASP A 300 4.47 11.18 -7.19
CA ASP A 300 3.95 10.25 -8.17
C ASP A 300 3.01 10.96 -9.16
N GLY A 301 3.18 10.69 -10.45
CA GLY A 301 2.44 11.34 -11.54
C GLY A 301 2.97 12.71 -11.96
N GLU A 302 3.98 13.26 -11.29
CA GLU A 302 4.59 14.53 -11.68
C GLU A 302 5.21 14.44 -13.07
N LEU A 303 4.92 15.44 -13.93
CA LEU A 303 5.41 15.50 -15.30
C LEU A 303 6.63 16.41 -15.42
N LEU A 304 7.75 15.84 -15.80
CA LEU A 304 9.02 16.51 -16.03
C LEU A 304 9.17 16.80 -17.52
N LYS A 305 8.80 18.04 -17.94
CA LYS A 305 8.80 18.46 -19.36
C LYS A 305 10.14 19.10 -19.72
N ASN A 306 10.64 18.78 -20.91
CA ASN A 306 11.89 19.33 -21.42
C ASN A 306 11.81 19.50 -22.94
N ASP A 307 11.99 20.71 -23.40
CA ASP A 307 11.94 21.08 -24.82
C ASP A 307 13.32 20.99 -25.46
N ALA A 308 13.35 20.61 -26.71
CA ALA A 308 14.56 20.68 -27.51
C ALA A 308 14.28 21.17 -28.92
N LYS A 309 15.26 21.89 -29.53
CA LYS A 309 15.16 22.45 -30.85
C LYS A 309 16.41 22.10 -31.64
N LEU A 310 16.20 21.67 -32.88
CA LEU A 310 17.26 21.54 -33.87
C LEU A 310 17.14 22.68 -34.86
N LYS A 311 18.22 23.46 -35.02
CA LYS A 311 18.39 24.53 -36.02
C LYS A 311 19.49 24.14 -36.98
N ALA A 312 19.28 24.38 -38.25
CA ALA A 312 20.28 24.22 -39.28
C ALA A 312 19.97 25.17 -40.43
N LYS A 313 20.99 25.55 -41.18
CA LYS A 313 20.85 26.49 -42.31
C LYS A 313 20.03 25.86 -43.44
N GLY A 314 19.02 26.58 -43.90
CA GLY A 314 18.21 26.16 -45.05
C GLY A 314 17.12 25.16 -44.73
N ILE A 315 16.88 24.81 -43.47
CA ILE A 315 15.75 23.97 -43.07
C ILE A 315 14.85 24.67 -42.05
N VAL A 316 13.59 24.26 -41.99
CA VAL A 316 12.67 24.69 -40.94
C VAL A 316 13.14 24.09 -39.61
N GLN A 317 13.21 24.90 -38.56
CA GLN A 317 13.52 24.46 -37.20
C GLN A 317 12.65 23.27 -36.80
N LYS A 318 13.25 22.24 -36.20
CA LYS A 318 12.54 21.12 -35.63
C LYS A 318 12.48 21.29 -34.12
N GLU A 319 11.29 21.07 -33.54
CA GLU A 319 11.08 21.17 -32.11
C GLU A 319 10.48 19.87 -31.58
N VAL A 320 10.83 19.51 -30.35
CA VAL A 320 10.25 18.36 -29.63
C VAL A 320 10.14 18.71 -28.15
N THR A 321 8.96 18.51 -27.60
CA THR A 321 8.74 18.48 -26.15
C THR A 321 8.70 17.04 -25.70
N ASN A 322 9.56 16.69 -24.76
CA ASN A 322 9.51 15.40 -24.08
C ASN A 322 9.01 15.59 -22.66
N ALA A 323 8.11 14.70 -22.22
CA ALA A 323 7.59 14.68 -20.87
C ALA A 323 7.76 13.28 -20.27
N SER A 324 8.48 13.18 -19.16
CA SER A 324 8.57 11.97 -18.36
C SER A 324 7.67 12.08 -17.14
N ALA A 325 6.81 11.11 -16.94
CA ALA A 325 6.06 10.98 -15.69
C ALA A 325 6.92 10.28 -14.62
N VAL A 326 6.92 10.82 -13.42
CA VAL A 326 7.47 10.15 -12.24
C VAL A 326 6.51 9.03 -11.85
N GLN A 327 7.02 7.82 -11.62
CA GLN A 327 6.21 6.63 -11.36
C GLN A 327 6.64 5.97 -10.06
N VAL A 328 6.11 6.46 -8.94
CA VAL A 328 6.39 5.93 -7.61
C VAL A 328 5.24 5.02 -7.18
N ALA A 329 5.48 3.71 -7.18
CA ALA A 329 4.53 2.75 -6.63
C ALA A 329 4.36 2.98 -5.13
N GLY A 330 3.19 2.67 -4.60
CA GLY A 330 2.93 2.88 -3.20
C GLY A 330 1.62 2.29 -2.72
N GLY A 331 1.45 2.34 -1.41
CA GLY A 331 0.23 1.87 -0.76
C GLY A 331 0.05 2.45 0.63
N SER A 332 -1.18 2.39 1.09
CA SER A 332 -1.54 2.78 2.44
C SER A 332 -2.63 1.88 2.98
N GLY A 333 -2.70 1.76 4.29
CA GLY A 333 -3.73 0.99 4.96
C GLY A 333 -4.02 1.54 6.34
N ILE A 334 -4.89 0.86 7.04
CA ILE A 334 -5.26 1.15 8.42
C ILE A 334 -5.57 -0.15 9.15
N GLY A 335 -5.16 -0.24 10.39
CA GLY A 335 -5.56 -1.30 11.31
C GLY A 335 -6.06 -0.70 12.61
N TYR A 336 -6.75 -1.49 13.42
CA TYR A 336 -7.43 -0.99 14.60
C TYR A 336 -7.05 -1.79 15.85
N VAL A 337 -7.05 -1.08 16.97
CA VAL A 337 -6.95 -1.65 18.31
C VAL A 337 -8.27 -1.44 19.05
N PHE A 338 -8.52 -2.29 20.03
CA PHE A 338 -9.76 -2.37 20.78
C PHE A 338 -9.48 -2.15 22.27
N THR A 339 -10.51 -1.76 23.02
CA THR A 339 -10.40 -1.48 24.44
C THR A 339 -11.50 -2.20 25.23
N ILE A 340 -11.11 -2.86 26.32
CA ILE A 340 -12.03 -3.43 27.28
C ILE A 340 -12.01 -2.56 28.54
N ASN A 341 -13.19 -2.08 28.94
CA ASN A 341 -13.41 -1.39 30.18
C ASN A 341 -14.19 -2.31 31.14
N VAL A 342 -13.80 -2.33 32.40
CA VAL A 342 -14.53 -2.96 33.50
C VAL A 342 -15.02 -1.85 34.43
N HIS A 343 -16.28 -1.94 34.83
CA HIS A 343 -16.84 -1.13 35.91
C HIS A 343 -17.29 -2.07 37.03
N LYS A 344 -16.54 -2.10 38.13
CA LYS A 344 -16.76 -2.98 39.26
C LYS A 344 -17.53 -2.27 40.36
N VAL A 345 -18.67 -2.80 40.73
CA VAL A 345 -19.59 -2.22 41.73
C VAL A 345 -20.10 -3.26 42.71
N ASP A 346 -20.69 -2.80 43.83
CA ASP A 346 -21.50 -3.64 44.71
C ASP A 346 -22.97 -3.66 44.27
N ASP A 347 -23.81 -4.37 45.06
CA ASP A 347 -25.25 -4.49 44.87
C ASP A 347 -26.05 -3.18 45.04
N GLU A 348 -25.38 -2.11 45.58
CA GLU A 348 -25.92 -0.77 45.66
C GLU A 348 -25.35 0.17 44.57
N ASN A 349 -24.68 -0.37 43.54
CA ASN A 349 -23.93 0.37 42.50
C ASN A 349 -22.81 1.24 43.04
N LYS A 350 -22.25 0.96 44.20
CA LYS A 350 -21.10 1.68 44.74
C LYS A 350 -19.81 1.10 44.17
N PRO A 351 -18.90 1.94 43.64
CA PRO A 351 -17.64 1.48 43.08
C PRO A 351 -16.77 0.67 44.06
N LEU A 352 -16.18 -0.44 43.58
CA LEU A 352 -15.25 -1.27 44.35
C LEU A 352 -13.84 -1.10 43.83
N ALA A 353 -12.99 -0.41 44.61
CA ALA A 353 -11.57 -0.20 44.32
C ALA A 353 -10.72 -1.33 44.91
N GLY A 354 -9.69 -1.78 44.15
CA GLY A 354 -8.76 -2.80 44.62
C GLY A 354 -9.17 -4.25 44.30
N VAL A 355 -10.21 -4.47 43.52
CA VAL A 355 -10.62 -5.78 43.01
C VAL A 355 -9.70 -6.18 41.85
N LYS A 356 -9.23 -7.41 41.85
CA LYS A 356 -8.23 -7.90 40.90
C LYS A 356 -8.85 -8.82 39.86
N PHE A 357 -8.54 -8.54 38.59
CA PHE A 357 -8.98 -9.29 37.42
C PHE A 357 -7.79 -9.79 36.60
N LYS A 358 -7.90 -10.99 36.05
CA LYS A 358 -7.05 -11.55 35.02
C LYS A 358 -7.78 -11.52 33.70
N LEU A 359 -7.18 -10.91 32.66
CA LEU A 359 -7.70 -10.94 31.29
C LEU A 359 -7.01 -12.01 30.47
N THR A 360 -7.78 -12.93 29.90
CA THR A 360 -7.27 -14.02 29.06
C THR A 360 -7.91 -13.94 27.67
N ARG A 361 -7.10 -14.00 26.60
CA ARG A 361 -7.54 -14.12 25.23
C ARG A 361 -7.86 -15.59 24.92
N LEU A 362 -9.07 -15.90 24.47
CA LEU A 362 -9.53 -17.28 24.34
C LEU A 362 -8.92 -18.02 23.14
N ARG A 363 -8.60 -17.36 22.04
CA ARG A 363 -8.08 -18.00 20.82
C ARG A 363 -6.84 -18.86 21.07
N ASN A 364 -5.96 -18.42 21.96
CA ASN A 364 -4.67 -19.06 22.23
C ASN A 364 -4.40 -19.25 23.74
N ASN A 365 -5.40 -19.04 24.61
CA ASN A 365 -5.30 -19.05 26.05
C ASN A 365 -4.21 -18.12 26.63
N GLN A 366 -3.93 -17.03 25.91
CA GLN A 366 -2.93 -16.07 26.32
C GLN A 366 -3.44 -15.18 27.45
N VAL A 367 -2.73 -15.18 28.58
CA VAL A 367 -2.95 -14.19 29.63
C VAL A 367 -2.41 -12.84 29.14
N ILE A 368 -3.30 -11.86 28.97
CA ILE A 368 -2.94 -10.49 28.55
C ILE A 368 -2.33 -9.74 29.73
N GLY A 369 -2.90 -9.89 30.91
CA GLY A 369 -2.40 -9.28 32.12
C GLY A 369 -3.33 -9.45 33.32
N GLU A 370 -2.88 -8.98 34.48
CA GLU A 370 -3.67 -8.79 35.68
C GLU A 370 -3.86 -7.31 35.95
N TYR A 371 -5.06 -6.92 36.33
CA TYR A 371 -5.47 -5.54 36.47
C TYR A 371 -6.22 -5.35 37.80
N VAL A 372 -6.10 -4.19 38.38
CA VAL A 372 -6.74 -3.82 39.66
C VAL A 372 -7.66 -2.63 39.42
N THR A 373 -8.87 -2.67 39.97
CA THR A 373 -9.82 -1.55 39.86
C THR A 373 -9.31 -0.32 40.60
N ASP A 374 -9.46 0.84 39.96
CA ASP A 374 -9.10 2.14 40.52
C ASP A 374 -10.11 2.62 41.63
N SER A 375 -9.94 3.83 42.13
CA SER A 375 -10.82 4.43 43.14
C SER A 375 -12.28 4.56 42.71
N ASN A 376 -12.56 4.53 41.41
CA ASN A 376 -13.88 4.58 40.81
C ASN A 376 -14.41 3.22 40.38
N GLY A 377 -13.72 2.12 40.75
CA GLY A 377 -14.06 0.77 40.38
C GLY A 377 -13.76 0.42 38.91
N ASN A 378 -12.93 1.21 38.22
CA ASN A 378 -12.69 1.04 36.79
C ASN A 378 -11.35 0.33 36.51
N ILE A 379 -11.36 -0.44 35.41
CA ILE A 379 -10.18 -0.91 34.70
C ILE A 379 -10.35 -0.53 33.22
N THR A 380 -9.29 -0.04 32.57
CA THR A 380 -9.23 0.18 31.13
C THR A 380 -8.05 -0.60 30.56
N VAL A 381 -8.30 -1.52 29.63
CA VAL A 381 -7.27 -2.29 28.93
C VAL A 381 -7.31 -1.93 27.46
N PRO A 382 -6.44 -1.01 27.01
CA PRO A 382 -6.34 -0.59 25.61
C PRO A 382 -5.45 -1.53 24.79
N SER A 383 -5.35 -1.23 23.49
CA SER A 383 -4.43 -1.89 22.53
C SER A 383 -4.64 -3.40 22.40
N LEU A 384 -5.88 -3.85 22.53
CA LEU A 384 -6.27 -5.23 22.33
C LEU A 384 -6.61 -5.50 20.87
N LEU A 385 -6.49 -6.76 20.47
CA LEU A 385 -7.04 -7.23 19.20
C LEU A 385 -8.55 -7.48 19.33
N LYS A 386 -9.26 -7.44 18.22
CA LYS A 386 -10.67 -7.84 18.11
C LYS A 386 -10.78 -9.35 18.24
N ASP A 387 -11.03 -9.85 19.44
CA ASP A 387 -11.10 -11.28 19.72
C ASP A 387 -12.06 -11.56 20.90
N LYS A 388 -12.17 -12.82 21.27
CA LYS A 388 -12.90 -13.24 22.47
C LYS A 388 -11.96 -13.25 23.66
N TYR A 389 -12.43 -12.72 24.77
CA TYR A 389 -11.69 -12.67 26.03
C TYR A 389 -12.56 -13.15 27.18
N THR A 390 -11.90 -13.61 28.26
CA THR A 390 -12.53 -13.86 29.56
C THR A 390 -11.86 -12.99 30.60
N LEU A 391 -12.65 -12.23 31.35
CA LEU A 391 -12.27 -11.53 32.57
C LEU A 391 -12.52 -12.48 33.74
N THR A 392 -11.48 -12.96 34.41
CA THR A 392 -11.57 -13.79 35.62
C THR A 392 -11.30 -12.90 36.82
N GLU A 393 -12.26 -12.78 37.74
CA GLU A 393 -12.05 -12.12 39.01
C GLU A 393 -11.27 -13.04 39.94
N VAL A 394 -10.03 -12.67 40.27
CA VAL A 394 -9.09 -13.50 41.04
C VAL A 394 -9.05 -13.13 42.52
N GLU A 395 -9.39 -11.88 42.86
CA GLU A 395 -9.41 -11.40 44.25
C GLU A 395 -10.45 -10.29 44.42
N THR A 396 -11.25 -10.37 45.48
CA THR A 396 -12.22 -9.32 45.86
C THR A 396 -11.87 -8.70 47.22
N LEU A 397 -12.65 -7.69 47.60
CA LEU A 397 -12.45 -7.01 48.89
C LEU A 397 -13.04 -7.83 50.06
N PRO A 398 -12.48 -7.69 51.27
CA PRO A 398 -13.10 -8.24 52.47
C PRO A 398 -14.53 -7.77 52.62
N GLY A 399 -15.44 -8.69 52.96
CA GLY A 399 -16.87 -8.41 53.12
C GLY A 399 -17.70 -8.43 51.86
N TYR A 400 -17.10 -8.79 50.71
CA TYR A 400 -17.77 -8.99 49.43
C TYR A 400 -17.63 -10.43 48.94
N LYS A 401 -18.58 -10.90 48.15
CA LYS A 401 -18.55 -12.24 47.53
C LYS A 401 -18.39 -12.11 46.03
N ILE A 402 -17.49 -12.91 45.44
CA ILE A 402 -17.41 -13.07 43.97
C ILE A 402 -18.63 -13.88 43.56
N GLU A 403 -19.57 -13.24 42.86
CA GLU A 403 -20.79 -13.93 42.37
C GLU A 403 -20.58 -14.45 40.95
N THR A 404 -19.88 -13.67 40.12
CA THR A 404 -19.58 -14.02 38.73
C THR A 404 -18.06 -14.09 38.58
N PRO A 405 -17.45 -15.28 38.78
CA PRO A 405 -15.98 -15.38 38.74
C PRO A 405 -15.41 -15.18 37.35
N GLU A 406 -16.19 -15.41 36.30
CA GLU A 406 -15.79 -15.25 34.90
C GLU A 406 -16.83 -14.44 34.13
N THR A 407 -16.37 -13.46 33.36
CA THR A 407 -17.19 -12.64 32.48
C THR A 407 -16.61 -12.66 31.08
N ASP A 408 -17.39 -13.14 30.12
CA ASP A 408 -16.97 -13.21 28.72
C ASP A 408 -17.14 -11.86 28.02
N VAL A 409 -16.18 -11.57 27.17
CA VAL A 409 -16.20 -10.49 26.18
C VAL A 409 -16.17 -11.11 24.80
N ASN A 410 -17.26 -11.00 24.06
CA ASN A 410 -17.37 -11.51 22.70
C ASN A 410 -17.04 -10.44 21.67
N ILE A 411 -16.69 -10.85 20.44
CA ILE A 411 -16.40 -9.93 19.33
C ILE A 411 -17.57 -8.96 19.09
N ALA A 412 -18.81 -9.45 19.20
CA ALA A 412 -20.02 -8.65 18.99
C ALA A 412 -20.30 -7.61 20.10
N ASP A 413 -19.63 -7.71 21.24
CA ASP A 413 -19.80 -6.76 22.35
C ASP A 413 -19.09 -5.43 22.11
N PHE A 414 -18.10 -5.41 21.22
CA PHE A 414 -17.39 -4.17 20.88
C PHE A 414 -18.27 -3.24 20.06
N ALA A 415 -18.45 -2.04 20.55
CA ALA A 415 -19.22 -0.99 19.88
C ALA A 415 -18.46 -0.40 18.66
N ALA A 416 -19.11 0.49 17.92
CA ALA A 416 -18.52 1.13 16.73
C ALA A 416 -17.26 1.95 17.03
N ASP A 417 -17.11 2.46 18.25
CA ASP A 417 -15.90 3.14 18.75
C ASP A 417 -14.79 2.17 19.17
N ARG A 418 -15.00 0.85 18.95
CA ARG A 418 -14.07 -0.24 19.30
C ARG A 418 -13.85 -0.42 20.79
N THR A 419 -14.81 -0.01 21.60
CA THR A 419 -14.79 -0.21 23.05
C THR A 419 -15.89 -1.17 23.48
N VAL A 420 -15.67 -1.83 24.61
CA VAL A 420 -16.70 -2.56 25.36
C VAL A 420 -16.57 -2.24 26.83
N THR A 421 -17.70 -2.08 27.52
CA THR A 421 -17.72 -1.90 28.98
C THR A 421 -18.52 -3.04 29.62
N LYS A 422 -17.91 -3.76 30.56
CA LYS A 422 -18.57 -4.79 31.39
C LYS A 422 -18.74 -4.28 32.81
N THR A 423 -19.99 -4.16 33.26
CA THR A 423 -20.29 -3.87 34.66
C THR A 423 -20.42 -5.21 35.41
N ILE A 424 -19.60 -5.39 36.45
CA ILE A 424 -19.50 -6.62 37.22
C ILE A 424 -19.84 -6.31 38.68
N VAL A 425 -20.78 -7.03 39.26
CA VAL A 425 -21.32 -6.79 40.60
C VAL A 425 -20.77 -7.80 41.60
N ASN A 426 -20.30 -7.37 42.76
CA ASN A 426 -20.07 -8.22 43.93
C ASN A 426 -20.98 -7.80 45.08
N PRO A 427 -21.93 -8.65 45.49
CA PRO A 427 -22.78 -8.34 46.63
C PRO A 427 -21.99 -8.37 47.94
N LYS A 428 -22.45 -7.60 48.91
CA LYS A 428 -21.93 -7.64 50.27
C LYS A 428 -22.23 -9.02 50.88
N GLN A 429 -21.28 -9.60 51.60
CA GLN A 429 -21.52 -10.81 52.36
C GLN A 429 -22.50 -10.49 53.49
N GLN A 430 -23.64 -11.15 53.51
CA GLN A 430 -24.55 -11.06 54.66
C GLN A 430 -23.89 -11.73 55.88
N THR A 431 -23.56 -10.96 56.85
CA THR A 431 -23.12 -11.47 58.16
C THR A 431 -24.33 -12.03 58.87
N THR A 432 -24.54 -13.33 58.78
CA THR A 432 -25.55 -13.97 59.62
C THR A 432 -25.02 -13.94 61.06
N THR A 433 -25.43 -12.94 61.82
CA THR A 433 -25.17 -12.92 63.26
C THR A 433 -26.02 -14.02 63.89
N THR A 434 -25.47 -15.20 64.10
CA THR A 434 -26.10 -16.24 64.93
C THR A 434 -26.08 -15.75 66.35
N THR A 435 -27.17 -15.10 66.79
CA THR A 435 -27.38 -14.77 68.19
C THR A 435 -27.61 -16.08 68.92
N THR A 436 -26.55 -16.62 69.53
CA THR A 436 -26.66 -17.77 70.46
C THR A 436 -27.29 -17.25 71.73
N THR A 437 -28.63 -17.34 71.82
CA THR A 437 -29.35 -17.07 73.07
C THR A 437 -29.04 -18.23 74.03
N THR A 438 -28.13 -17.98 74.96
CA THR A 438 -27.85 -18.92 76.07
C THR A 438 -29.05 -18.84 77.02
N THR A 439 -30.01 -19.75 76.88
CA THR A 439 -31.10 -19.91 77.82
C THR A 439 -30.59 -20.61 79.09
N THR A 440 -30.40 -19.80 80.14
CA THR A 440 -30.12 -20.34 81.47
C THR A 440 -31.42 -20.90 82.01
N THR A 441 -31.55 -22.26 82.02
CA THR A 441 -32.68 -22.97 82.57
C THR A 441 -32.64 -22.96 84.09
N THR A 442 -33.39 -22.09 84.74
CA THR A 442 -33.70 -22.23 86.18
C THR A 442 -34.87 -23.15 86.37
N THR A 443 -34.62 -24.33 86.88
CA THR A 443 -35.64 -25.29 87.20
C THR A 443 -36.40 -24.84 88.44
N THR A 444 -37.72 -24.48 88.28
CA THR A 444 -38.64 -24.42 89.37
C THR A 444 -39.87 -25.20 88.99
N SER A 445 -40.04 -26.32 89.68
CA SER A 445 -41.24 -27.15 89.62
C SER A 445 -42.47 -26.45 90.21
N THR A 446 -43.62 -26.41 89.56
CA THR A 446 -44.92 -26.64 90.15
C THR A 446 -46.06 -26.67 89.13
N THR A 447 -46.65 -27.80 88.96
CA THR A 447 -48.07 -28.26 88.91
C THR A 447 -49.13 -27.46 88.07
N THR A 448 -49.61 -28.15 87.06
CA THR A 448 -50.99 -28.35 86.60
C THR A 448 -51.97 -27.15 86.41
N THR A 449 -52.46 -26.92 85.22
CA THR A 449 -53.92 -27.14 84.92
C THR A 449 -54.17 -26.91 83.41
N THR A 450 -54.93 -27.82 82.85
CA THR A 450 -55.57 -27.96 81.57
C THR A 450 -56.46 -26.76 81.22
N SER A 451 -56.42 -26.26 79.99
CA SER A 451 -57.64 -25.94 79.23
C SER A 451 -57.34 -25.68 77.74
N THR A 452 -57.99 -26.44 76.94
CA THR A 452 -58.26 -26.38 75.54
C THR A 452 -58.88 -25.06 75.10
N THR A 453 -58.57 -24.52 73.98
CA THR A 453 -59.54 -24.16 72.94
C THR A 453 -58.89 -23.69 71.65
N THR A 454 -59.30 -24.25 70.61
CA THR A 454 -59.26 -24.08 69.17
C THR A 454 -59.56 -22.65 68.69
N THR A 455 -59.02 -22.26 67.54
CA THR A 455 -59.67 -21.82 66.28
C THR A 455 -58.74 -20.83 65.54
N SER A 456 -58.20 -21.21 64.43
CA SER A 456 -58.42 -20.97 63.00
C SER A 456 -58.85 -19.54 62.59
N THR A 457 -58.29 -19.06 61.59
CA THR A 457 -58.70 -18.59 60.23
C THR A 457 -57.80 -17.40 59.82
N THR A 458 -57.08 -17.49 58.74
CA THR A 458 -57.35 -17.32 57.30
C THR A 458 -57.71 -15.89 56.88
N GLU A 459 -57.07 -15.56 55.72
CA GLU A 459 -57.45 -14.58 54.69
C GLU A 459 -56.94 -13.15 54.89
N GLU A 460 -56.61 -12.42 53.89
CA GLU A 460 -56.42 -12.49 52.43
C GLU A 460 -56.16 -11.06 51.98
N ALA A 461 -55.45 -10.98 50.94
CA ALA A 461 -55.32 -9.92 49.94
C ALA A 461 -56.15 -8.62 50.01
N THR A 462 -55.67 -7.54 49.58
CA THR A 462 -56.22 -6.80 48.44
C THR A 462 -55.25 -5.67 47.92
N THR A 463 -55.05 -5.72 46.66
CA THR A 463 -54.54 -4.73 45.68
C THR A 463 -55.34 -3.42 45.74
N VAL A 464 -54.69 -2.28 45.57
CA VAL A 464 -55.29 -1.12 44.89
C VAL A 464 -54.20 -0.32 44.13
N THR A 465 -54.39 -0.29 42.84
CA THR A 465 -53.84 0.58 41.81
C THR A 465 -54.46 1.97 41.93
N THR A 466 -53.72 3.03 41.77
CA THR A 466 -54.27 4.28 41.21
C THR A 466 -53.18 5.07 40.45
N THR A 467 -53.45 5.28 39.22
CA THR A 467 -52.97 6.24 38.23
C THR A 467 -53.32 7.65 38.61
N THR A 468 -52.49 8.66 38.24
CA THR A 468 -52.91 9.90 37.53
C THR A 468 -51.70 10.80 37.31
N GLU A 469 -51.32 10.99 36.05
CA GLU A 469 -51.36 12.16 35.17
C GLU A 469 -50.51 13.41 35.52
N SER A 470 -49.78 13.78 34.49
CA SER A 470 -49.10 15.04 34.17
C SER A 470 -50.05 16.24 34.12
N PRO A 471 -49.56 17.51 34.24
CA PRO A 471 -49.49 18.24 32.98
C PRO A 471 -48.26 19.15 32.79
N SER A 472 -47.97 19.31 31.51
CA SER A 472 -47.22 20.29 30.77
C SER A 472 -47.54 21.75 31.10
N THR A 473 -46.52 22.65 31.11
CA THR A 473 -46.69 24.01 30.60
C THR A 473 -45.35 24.58 30.07
N THR A 474 -45.47 25.03 28.86
CA THR A 474 -44.62 25.87 28.01
C THR A 474 -44.43 27.28 28.58
N THR A 475 -43.26 27.93 28.45
CA THR A 475 -43.16 29.34 28.11
C THR A 475 -41.80 29.68 27.49
N GLU A 476 -41.89 30.61 26.54
CA GLU A 476 -40.93 31.05 25.55
C GLU A 476 -39.83 32.00 26.06
N VAL A 477 -38.84 32.11 25.21
CA VAL A 477 -37.70 32.99 24.88
C VAL A 477 -37.87 34.49 25.19
N PRO A 478 -36.77 35.33 25.41
CA PRO A 478 -36.01 35.83 24.27
C PRO A 478 -34.49 35.97 24.40
N SER A 479 -33.90 35.79 23.27
CA SER A 479 -32.69 36.33 22.60
C SER A 479 -31.88 37.45 23.26
N THR A 480 -30.56 37.27 23.30
CA THR A 480 -29.58 38.28 22.89
C THR A 480 -28.30 37.64 22.37
N VAL A 481 -27.87 38.21 21.26
CA VAL A 481 -26.69 37.90 20.46
C VAL A 481 -25.45 38.43 21.16
N GLU A 482 -24.37 37.61 21.26
CA GLU A 482 -23.00 38.12 21.21
C GLU A 482 -22.12 37.14 20.43
N THR A 483 -21.56 37.70 19.37
CA THR A 483 -20.64 37.12 18.43
C THR A 483 -19.27 36.97 19.08
N THR A 484 -18.76 35.78 19.20
CA THR A 484 -17.32 35.54 19.36
C THR A 484 -16.86 34.57 18.29
N GLU A 485 -16.06 35.08 17.36
CA GLU A 485 -15.34 34.29 16.38
C GLU A 485 -14.41 33.29 17.11
N ASN A 486 -14.71 32.03 16.98
CA ASN A 486 -13.79 30.96 17.30
C ASN A 486 -13.33 30.34 15.98
N THR A 487 -12.13 30.72 15.57
CA THR A 487 -11.41 30.12 14.46
C THR A 487 -11.10 28.67 14.84
N THR A 488 -11.96 27.75 14.43
CA THR A 488 -11.68 26.33 14.47
C THR A 488 -10.84 26.01 13.24
N THR A 489 -9.54 25.90 13.42
CA THR A 489 -8.65 25.25 12.46
C THR A 489 -9.07 23.79 12.38
N THR A 490 -9.84 23.46 11.36
CA THR A 490 -10.09 22.09 10.95
C THR A 490 -8.78 21.59 10.33
N GLU A 491 -8.06 20.72 11.02
CA GLU A 491 -7.00 19.92 10.39
C GLU A 491 -7.65 19.10 9.29
N GLU A 492 -7.39 19.50 8.06
CA GLU A 492 -7.73 18.69 6.89
C GLU A 492 -6.96 17.36 6.96
N LYS A 493 -7.72 16.29 7.04
CA LYS A 493 -7.29 14.92 6.77
C LYS A 493 -6.48 14.94 5.47
N PRO A 494 -5.24 14.44 5.41
CA PRO A 494 -4.51 14.35 4.16
C PRO A 494 -5.19 13.29 3.28
N GLU A 495 -6.09 13.72 2.43
CA GLU A 495 -6.48 12.96 1.27
C GLU A 495 -5.28 12.91 0.34
N LEU A 496 -5.01 11.71 -0.22
CA LEU A 496 -4.10 11.58 -1.36
C LEU A 496 -4.54 12.60 -2.41
N PRO A 497 -3.64 13.39 -3.00
CA PRO A 497 -4.02 14.46 -3.90
C PRO A 497 -4.97 13.91 -4.96
N ASN A 498 -6.20 14.36 -4.88
CA ASN A 498 -7.17 14.21 -5.94
C ASN A 498 -6.69 15.17 -7.02
N THR A 499 -5.84 14.68 -7.93
CA THR A 499 -5.43 15.46 -9.09
C THR A 499 -6.67 15.63 -9.94
N GLY A 500 -7.33 16.77 -9.70
CA GLY A 500 -8.54 17.16 -10.38
C GLY A 500 -8.39 17.06 -11.88
N THR A 501 -9.37 16.44 -12.47
CA THR A 501 -9.68 16.48 -13.88
C THR A 501 -9.74 17.92 -14.37
N SER A 502 -8.63 18.45 -14.88
CA SER A 502 -8.71 19.59 -15.82
C SER A 502 -7.34 19.76 -16.48
N ASN A 503 -7.34 19.60 -17.79
CA ASN A 503 -6.32 19.91 -18.78
C ASN A 503 -5.46 18.77 -19.36
N TYR A 504 -5.65 17.50 -18.98
CA TYR A 504 -4.91 16.40 -19.60
C TYR A 504 -5.38 16.00 -20.99
N ASN A 505 -6.65 16.28 -21.34
CA ASN A 505 -7.14 16.07 -22.69
C ASN A 505 -6.37 16.87 -23.77
N ILE A 506 -5.69 17.94 -23.37
CA ILE A 506 -4.86 18.74 -24.29
C ILE A 506 -3.48 18.10 -24.50
N LEU A 507 -2.90 17.44 -23.51
CA LEU A 507 -1.54 16.89 -23.58
C LEU A 507 -1.49 15.51 -24.24
N VAL A 508 -2.50 14.67 -24.01
CA VAL A 508 -2.68 13.41 -24.76
C VAL A 508 -3.08 13.72 -26.21
N LEU A 509 -3.88 14.77 -26.42
CA LEU A 509 -4.11 15.32 -27.77
C LEU A 509 -2.82 15.86 -28.39
N ILE A 510 -1.90 16.44 -27.60
CA ILE A 510 -0.62 16.94 -28.13
C ILE A 510 0.32 15.77 -28.46
N ALA A 511 0.43 14.73 -27.63
CA ALA A 511 1.19 13.53 -27.99
C ALA A 511 0.53 12.75 -29.15
N GLY A 512 -0.80 12.66 -29.17
CA GLY A 512 -1.57 12.10 -30.27
C GLY A 512 -1.61 13.03 -31.49
N LEU A 513 -1.66 14.36 -31.31
CA LEU A 513 -1.59 15.36 -32.38
C LEU A 513 -0.20 15.43 -33.02
N PHE A 514 0.89 15.21 -32.25
CA PHE A 514 2.24 15.13 -32.82
C PHE A 514 2.42 13.89 -33.71
N LEU A 515 1.77 12.79 -33.40
CA LEU A 515 1.70 11.64 -34.30
C LEU A 515 0.80 11.94 -35.54
N VAL A 516 -0.32 12.63 -35.37
CA VAL A 516 -1.26 12.97 -36.47
C VAL A 516 -0.77 14.18 -37.29
N THR A 517 -0.13 15.17 -36.67
CA THR A 517 0.45 16.32 -37.44
C THR A 517 1.73 15.93 -38.16
N SER A 518 2.51 14.96 -37.64
CA SER A 518 3.58 14.34 -38.46
C SER A 518 3.00 13.65 -39.70
N PHE A 519 1.83 13.04 -39.62
CA PHE A 519 1.14 12.43 -40.76
C PHE A 519 0.54 13.49 -41.73
N VAL A 520 0.05 14.62 -41.23
CA VAL A 520 -0.58 15.67 -42.05
C VAL A 520 0.48 16.54 -42.75
N VAL A 521 1.62 16.81 -42.08
CA VAL A 521 2.73 17.55 -42.70
C VAL A 521 3.38 16.72 -43.81
N ILE A 522 3.55 15.38 -43.62
CA ILE A 522 4.07 14.51 -44.67
C ILE A 522 3.10 14.42 -45.87
N ARG A 523 1.79 14.51 -45.65
CA ARG A 523 0.80 14.50 -46.76
C ARG A 523 0.69 15.82 -47.51
N LYS A 524 1.14 16.94 -46.95
CA LYS A 524 1.13 18.24 -47.60
C LYS A 524 2.39 18.53 -48.41
N GLU A 525 3.49 17.80 -48.19
CA GLU A 525 4.69 17.90 -49.02
C GLU A 525 4.76 16.88 -50.18
N GLN A 526 3.72 16.04 -50.37
CA GLN A 526 3.60 15.13 -51.50
C GLN A 526 2.55 15.53 -52.56
N ASN A 527 1.98 16.77 -52.48
CA ASN A 527 1.17 17.34 -53.55
C ASN A 527 1.72 18.68 -54.00
#